data_b7e24a050c552dbc6daf3b81d06d3a50
#
_entry.id   b7e24a050c552dbc6daf3b81d06d3a50
#
_cell.length_a   1.000
_cell.length_b   1.000
_cell.length_c   1.000
_cell.angle_alpha   90.00
_cell.angle_beta   90.00
_cell.angle_gamma   90.00
#
_symmetry.space_group_name_H-M   'P 1'
#
loop_
_entity.id
_entity.type
_entity.pdbx_description
1 polymer ?
#
loop_
_entity_poly.entity_id
_entity_poly.type
_entity_poly.pdbx_seq_one_letter_code
_entity_poly.pdbx_strand_id
1 'polypeptide(L)'
;MTGLSTLCYIEKDGKYLMLHRVKKEHDVNKDKWIGVGGHFEADESPEECILREVREETGLTLTSWRYRGIVTFVSGDGVTEYMSLFTADGFTGTLADCDEGVLEWVDKEKVWELNLWEGDKIFFLLLMRNVPFFSLKLVYDGHGRLVSAALNGKAMELFEILNEDKTKSGIIRERNVAHFLGSLHETVHMWIVRRMPDGRCEVLLQKRSAEKDSNPGCYDISSAGHMDAGDTPINAAIREIGEELGIEAGPEDFVYIGAHYGSFDDEFHGRPFHDREWSHVFIYRKPVREEDLILQKSEIESVRWMDYGECRRRIENGTLETCIYSDEFDMVGDYIRRNI
;
A
#
# COMPACT_ATOMS: atom_id res chain seq x y z
N MET A 1 -25.34 -11.05 8.84
CA MET A 1 -26.06 -11.66 7.69
C MET A 1 -25.04 -11.95 6.63
N THR A 2 -25.18 -13.03 5.87
CA THR A 2 -24.21 -13.38 4.80
C THR A 2 -24.91 -13.25 3.47
N GLY A 3 -24.36 -12.42 2.58
CA GLY A 3 -24.82 -12.22 1.21
C GLY A 3 -23.92 -12.96 0.20
N LEU A 4 -24.51 -13.29 -0.94
CA LEU A 4 -23.80 -13.76 -2.13
C LEU A 4 -24.20 -12.84 -3.30
N SER A 5 -23.20 -12.29 -3.98
CA SER A 5 -23.44 -11.40 -5.12
C SER A 5 -22.41 -11.57 -6.22
N THR A 6 -22.64 -10.89 -7.32
CA THR A 6 -21.71 -10.75 -8.43
C THR A 6 -21.36 -9.30 -8.64
N LEU A 7 -20.17 -9.04 -9.20
CA LEU A 7 -19.71 -7.72 -9.60
C LEU A 7 -18.93 -7.85 -10.92
N CYS A 8 -19.28 -7.06 -11.92
CA CYS A 8 -18.65 -7.09 -13.24
C CYS A 8 -18.17 -5.70 -13.68
N TYR A 9 -16.96 -5.64 -14.14
CA TYR A 9 -16.42 -4.49 -14.86
C TYR A 9 -16.39 -4.78 -16.35
N ILE A 10 -17.34 -4.15 -17.08
CA ILE A 10 -17.46 -4.30 -18.54
C ILE A 10 -16.47 -3.34 -19.19
N GLU A 11 -15.68 -3.85 -20.13
CA GLU A 11 -14.58 -3.12 -20.76
C GLU A 11 -14.89 -2.81 -22.23
N LYS A 12 -14.62 -1.57 -22.64
CA LYS A 12 -14.71 -1.17 -24.05
C LYS A 12 -13.79 0.03 -24.31
N ASP A 13 -12.98 -0.06 -25.37
CA ASP A 13 -12.16 1.06 -25.87
C ASP A 13 -11.32 1.75 -24.77
N GLY A 14 -10.69 0.95 -23.86
CA GLY A 14 -9.88 1.47 -22.77
C GLY A 14 -10.67 2.02 -21.57
N LYS A 15 -11.98 1.77 -21.53
CA LYS A 15 -12.89 2.24 -20.48
C LYS A 15 -13.51 1.07 -19.71
N TYR A 16 -13.94 1.35 -18.47
CA TYR A 16 -14.88 0.53 -17.71
C TYR A 16 -16.27 1.16 -17.74
N LEU A 17 -17.32 0.32 -17.83
CA LEU A 17 -18.67 0.76 -17.52
C LEU A 17 -18.81 0.77 -16.00
N MET A 18 -19.00 1.96 -15.45
CA MET A 18 -19.13 2.19 -14.02
C MET A 18 -20.54 2.61 -13.67
N LEU A 19 -21.05 2.16 -12.54
CA LEU A 19 -22.34 2.55 -11.98
C LEU A 19 -22.13 3.50 -10.81
N HIS A 20 -22.55 4.76 -10.94
CA HIS A 20 -22.60 5.73 -9.86
C HIS A 20 -23.90 5.58 -9.06
N ARG A 21 -23.82 5.12 -7.83
CA ARG A 21 -24.96 4.76 -6.94
C ARG A 21 -25.59 6.00 -6.32
N VAL A 22 -26.50 6.67 -7.03
CA VAL A 22 -27.09 7.96 -6.60
C VAL A 22 -28.62 7.95 -6.48
N LYS A 23 -29.29 6.88 -6.92
CA LYS A 23 -30.77 6.87 -6.97
C LYS A 23 -31.42 6.28 -5.71
N LYS A 24 -30.73 5.43 -4.93
CA LYS A 24 -31.27 4.81 -3.72
C LYS A 24 -30.86 5.61 -2.49
N GLU A 25 -31.83 5.98 -1.60
CA GLU A 25 -31.55 6.74 -0.37
C GLU A 25 -30.83 5.93 0.71
N HIS A 26 -31.22 4.65 0.84
CA HIS A 26 -30.65 3.71 1.81
C HIS A 26 -29.83 2.66 1.06
N ASP A 27 -28.56 3.00 0.82
CA ASP A 27 -27.62 2.16 0.09
C ASP A 27 -26.26 2.24 0.76
N VAL A 28 -25.64 1.11 1.09
CA VAL A 28 -24.27 1.01 1.60
C VAL A 28 -23.27 1.61 0.61
N ASN A 29 -23.60 1.54 -0.68
CA ASN A 29 -22.81 2.10 -1.78
C ASN A 29 -23.24 3.51 -2.19
N LYS A 30 -24.03 4.22 -1.37
CA LYS A 30 -24.49 5.57 -1.71
C LYS A 30 -23.32 6.47 -2.08
N ASP A 31 -23.44 7.13 -3.24
CA ASP A 31 -22.43 8.01 -3.85
C ASP A 31 -21.11 7.30 -4.24
N LYS A 32 -21.08 5.98 -4.23
CA LYS A 32 -19.94 5.20 -4.70
C LYS A 32 -20.07 4.87 -6.18
N TRP A 33 -18.91 4.71 -6.81
CA TRP A 33 -18.77 4.17 -8.16
C TRP A 33 -18.34 2.70 -8.05
N ILE A 34 -19.16 1.82 -8.61
CA ILE A 34 -18.92 0.37 -8.55
C ILE A 34 -19.09 -0.24 -9.95
N GLY A 35 -18.82 -1.53 -10.08
CA GLY A 35 -19.20 -2.32 -11.24
C GLY A 35 -20.70 -2.61 -11.27
N VAL A 36 -21.14 -3.32 -12.30
CA VAL A 36 -22.52 -3.79 -12.47
C VAL A 36 -22.65 -5.17 -11.84
N GLY A 37 -23.75 -5.46 -11.14
CA GLY A 37 -24.02 -6.77 -10.55
C GLY A 37 -24.97 -6.70 -9.37
N GLY A 38 -25.36 -7.86 -8.87
CA GLY A 38 -26.33 -7.94 -7.78
C GLY A 38 -26.32 -9.29 -7.10
N HIS A 39 -27.37 -9.54 -6.29
CA HIS A 39 -27.48 -10.73 -5.48
C HIS A 39 -27.94 -11.95 -6.30
N PHE A 40 -27.49 -13.11 -5.87
CA PHE A 40 -27.93 -14.38 -6.43
C PHE A 40 -29.42 -14.61 -6.18
N GLU A 41 -30.12 -15.09 -7.19
CA GLU A 41 -31.42 -15.75 -7.04
C GLU A 41 -31.23 -17.23 -6.69
N ALA A 42 -32.34 -17.90 -6.33
CA ALA A 42 -32.30 -19.32 -6.02
C ALA A 42 -31.83 -20.13 -7.23
N ASP A 43 -30.93 -21.08 -6.96
CA ASP A 43 -30.37 -22.02 -7.95
C ASP A 43 -29.48 -21.41 -9.06
N GLU A 44 -29.12 -20.13 -8.97
CA GLU A 44 -28.18 -19.50 -9.92
C GLU A 44 -26.72 -19.89 -9.63
N SER A 45 -25.98 -20.15 -10.71
CA SER A 45 -24.51 -20.10 -10.70
C SER A 45 -24.00 -18.65 -10.74
N PRO A 46 -22.73 -18.38 -10.41
CA PRO A 46 -22.15 -17.02 -10.55
C PRO A 46 -22.28 -16.45 -11.96
N GLU A 47 -22.14 -17.30 -12.99
CA GLU A 47 -22.28 -16.91 -14.39
C GLU A 47 -23.73 -16.57 -14.76
N GLU A 48 -24.71 -17.34 -14.30
CA GLU A 48 -26.12 -17.06 -14.54
C GLU A 48 -26.54 -15.76 -13.88
N CYS A 49 -26.15 -15.54 -12.62
CA CYS A 49 -26.42 -14.32 -11.89
C CYS A 49 -25.84 -13.10 -12.63
N ILE A 50 -24.56 -13.12 -13.00
CA ILE A 50 -23.95 -11.93 -13.65
C ILE A 50 -24.54 -11.65 -15.02
N LEU A 51 -24.93 -12.67 -15.80
CA LEU A 51 -25.56 -12.48 -17.07
C LEU A 51 -26.95 -11.85 -16.95
N ARG A 52 -27.73 -12.25 -15.92
CA ARG A 52 -29.04 -11.67 -15.61
C ARG A 52 -28.88 -10.22 -15.14
N GLU A 53 -28.06 -9.98 -14.13
CA GLU A 53 -27.87 -8.66 -13.52
C GLU A 53 -27.37 -7.62 -14.54
N VAL A 54 -26.36 -7.97 -15.33
CA VAL A 54 -25.86 -7.06 -16.40
C VAL A 54 -26.97 -6.72 -17.38
N ARG A 55 -27.81 -7.69 -17.77
CA ARG A 55 -28.91 -7.43 -18.68
C ARG A 55 -29.98 -6.54 -18.07
N GLU A 56 -30.33 -6.76 -16.82
CA GLU A 56 -31.36 -6.00 -16.08
C GLU A 56 -30.91 -4.56 -15.82
N GLU A 57 -29.67 -4.36 -15.32
CA GLU A 57 -29.18 -3.05 -14.97
C GLU A 57 -28.71 -2.20 -16.15
N THR A 58 -28.24 -2.83 -17.23
CA THR A 58 -27.61 -2.09 -18.34
C THR A 58 -28.30 -2.24 -19.71
N GLY A 59 -29.15 -3.24 -19.88
CA GLY A 59 -29.69 -3.62 -21.18
C GLY A 59 -28.69 -4.35 -22.10
N LEU A 60 -27.45 -4.55 -21.64
CA LEU A 60 -26.41 -5.25 -22.40
C LEU A 60 -26.53 -6.77 -22.20
N THR A 61 -26.15 -7.54 -23.21
CA THR A 61 -26.02 -8.98 -23.14
C THR A 61 -24.55 -9.33 -23.32
N LEU A 62 -23.93 -9.90 -22.29
CA LEU A 62 -22.51 -10.31 -22.33
C LEU A 62 -22.34 -11.50 -23.30
N THR A 63 -21.28 -11.46 -24.11
CA THR A 63 -20.87 -12.51 -25.05
C THR A 63 -19.48 -13.06 -24.75
N SER A 64 -18.67 -12.31 -23.94
CA SER A 64 -17.37 -12.74 -23.46
C SER A 64 -17.16 -12.16 -22.07
N TRP A 65 -16.82 -13.03 -21.10
CA TRP A 65 -16.53 -12.64 -19.71
C TRP A 65 -15.51 -13.58 -19.10
N ARG A 66 -14.91 -13.11 -18.00
CA ARG A 66 -13.93 -13.89 -17.23
C ARG A 66 -14.20 -13.77 -15.74
N TYR A 67 -14.27 -14.89 -15.05
CA TYR A 67 -14.32 -14.93 -13.59
C TYR A 67 -12.92 -14.62 -13.04
N ARG A 68 -12.81 -13.55 -12.26
CA ARG A 68 -11.51 -13.02 -11.78
C ARG A 68 -11.17 -13.43 -10.36
N GLY A 69 -12.16 -13.72 -9.55
CA GLY A 69 -11.93 -14.11 -8.15
C GLY A 69 -13.13 -13.87 -7.25
N ILE A 70 -12.91 -14.10 -5.97
CA ILE A 70 -13.89 -13.83 -4.92
C ILE A 70 -13.38 -12.68 -4.07
N VAL A 71 -14.21 -11.66 -3.88
CA VAL A 71 -14.00 -10.57 -2.94
C VAL A 71 -14.92 -10.79 -1.75
N THR A 72 -14.35 -10.99 -0.56
CA THR A 72 -15.10 -11.06 0.70
C THR A 72 -15.11 -9.68 1.33
N PHE A 73 -16.23 -9.01 1.27
CA PHE A 73 -16.45 -7.71 1.90
C PHE A 73 -17.08 -7.91 3.28
N VAL A 74 -16.47 -7.37 4.32
CA VAL A 74 -16.98 -7.41 5.69
C VAL A 74 -17.20 -5.97 6.15
N SER A 75 -18.45 -5.60 6.38
CA SER A 75 -18.81 -4.26 6.85
C SER A 75 -18.76 -4.16 8.38
N GLY A 76 -18.63 -2.95 8.88
CA GLY A 76 -18.52 -2.69 10.31
C GLY A 76 -19.76 -3.03 11.14
N ASP A 77 -20.92 -3.21 10.50
CA ASP A 77 -22.17 -3.69 11.14
C ASP A 77 -22.29 -5.22 11.18
N GLY A 78 -21.24 -5.94 10.74
CA GLY A 78 -21.17 -7.41 10.80
C GLY A 78 -21.84 -8.12 9.63
N VAL A 79 -22.19 -7.42 8.55
CA VAL A 79 -22.61 -8.03 7.29
C VAL A 79 -21.37 -8.53 6.54
N THR A 80 -21.45 -9.76 6.04
CA THR A 80 -20.43 -10.33 5.15
C THR A 80 -21.03 -10.58 3.78
N GLU A 81 -20.39 -10.05 2.76
CA GLU A 81 -20.74 -10.25 1.37
C GLU A 81 -19.63 -11.01 0.64
N TYR A 82 -19.97 -12.09 -0.05
CA TYR A 82 -19.07 -12.81 -0.93
C TYR A 82 -19.42 -12.45 -2.37
N MET A 83 -18.60 -11.61 -2.99
CA MET A 83 -18.80 -11.12 -4.35
C MET A 83 -17.98 -11.92 -5.34
N SER A 84 -18.63 -12.55 -6.31
CA SER A 84 -18.00 -13.16 -7.47
C SER A 84 -17.62 -12.05 -8.45
N LEU A 85 -16.32 -11.78 -8.61
CA LEU A 85 -15.79 -10.69 -9.43
C LEU A 85 -15.56 -11.15 -10.86
N PHE A 86 -16.12 -10.42 -11.82
CA PHE A 86 -15.98 -10.65 -13.26
C PHE A 86 -15.40 -9.44 -13.98
N THR A 87 -14.80 -9.69 -15.13
CA THR A 87 -14.56 -8.70 -16.20
C THR A 87 -15.21 -9.20 -17.49
N ALA A 88 -15.70 -8.30 -18.33
CA ALA A 88 -16.29 -8.65 -19.61
C ALA A 88 -15.79 -7.70 -20.71
N ASP A 89 -15.36 -8.24 -21.85
CA ASP A 89 -14.82 -7.51 -22.99
C ASP A 89 -15.65 -7.72 -24.27
N GLY A 90 -16.74 -8.52 -24.21
CA GLY A 90 -17.66 -8.76 -25.30
C GLY A 90 -19.09 -8.61 -24.82
N PHE A 91 -19.88 -7.82 -25.57
CA PHE A 91 -21.29 -7.64 -25.29
C PHE A 91 -22.04 -7.17 -26.56
N THR A 92 -23.37 -7.30 -26.53
CA THR A 92 -24.31 -6.79 -27.56
C THR A 92 -25.42 -5.98 -26.86
N GLY A 93 -26.19 -5.24 -27.60
CA GLY A 93 -27.28 -4.40 -27.08
C GLY A 93 -26.87 -2.92 -26.98
N THR A 94 -27.74 -2.13 -26.36
CA THR A 94 -27.54 -0.69 -26.11
C THR A 94 -27.79 -0.40 -24.64
N LEU A 95 -27.05 0.53 -24.09
CA LEU A 95 -27.26 0.94 -22.69
C LEU A 95 -28.68 1.43 -22.47
N ALA A 96 -29.31 0.92 -21.42
CA ALA A 96 -30.59 1.36 -20.88
C ALA A 96 -30.35 2.21 -19.60
N ASP A 97 -31.38 2.91 -19.16
CA ASP A 97 -31.38 3.58 -17.89
C ASP A 97 -31.36 2.56 -16.74
N CYS A 98 -30.46 2.75 -15.78
CA CYS A 98 -30.37 1.92 -14.58
C CYS A 98 -31.18 2.54 -13.43
N ASP A 99 -32.01 1.76 -12.75
CA ASP A 99 -32.84 2.21 -11.63
C ASP A 99 -32.02 2.49 -10.35
N GLU A 100 -30.79 1.97 -10.28
CA GLU A 100 -29.92 2.09 -9.09
C GLU A 100 -28.98 3.30 -9.13
N GLY A 101 -28.71 3.83 -10.32
CA GLY A 101 -27.75 4.92 -10.47
C GLY A 101 -27.59 5.39 -11.91
N VAL A 102 -26.45 5.99 -12.18
CA VAL A 102 -26.06 6.49 -13.50
C VAL A 102 -24.90 5.63 -14.04
N LEU A 103 -25.10 5.08 -15.23
CA LEU A 103 -24.06 4.32 -15.93
C LEU A 103 -23.19 5.25 -16.78
N GLU A 104 -21.88 5.12 -16.65
CA GLU A 104 -20.92 5.93 -17.41
C GLU A 104 -19.70 5.11 -17.83
N TRP A 105 -19.24 5.35 -19.08
CA TRP A 105 -17.98 4.81 -19.56
C TRP A 105 -16.82 5.68 -19.09
N VAL A 106 -16.07 5.21 -18.07
CA VAL A 106 -14.94 5.91 -17.47
C VAL A 106 -13.62 5.35 -17.98
N ASP A 107 -12.70 6.22 -18.40
CA ASP A 107 -11.38 5.82 -18.81
C ASP A 107 -10.67 5.06 -17.67
N LYS A 108 -10.00 3.95 -17.97
CA LYS A 108 -9.32 3.12 -16.94
C LYS A 108 -8.30 3.89 -16.12
N GLU A 109 -7.68 4.90 -16.72
CA GLU A 109 -6.73 5.77 -16.04
C GLU A 109 -7.39 6.73 -15.04
N LYS A 110 -8.68 7.06 -15.26
CA LYS A 110 -9.43 7.99 -14.40
C LYS A 110 -10.26 7.31 -13.31
N VAL A 111 -10.34 6.00 -13.32
CA VAL A 111 -11.13 5.25 -12.32
C VAL A 111 -10.62 5.53 -10.89
N TRP A 112 -9.34 5.82 -10.73
CA TRP A 112 -8.69 6.12 -9.47
C TRP A 112 -9.13 7.45 -8.82
N GLU A 113 -9.69 8.37 -9.62
CA GLU A 113 -10.20 9.67 -9.18
C GLU A 113 -11.64 9.58 -8.66
N LEU A 114 -12.33 8.45 -8.91
CA LEU A 114 -13.70 8.25 -8.50
C LEU A 114 -13.82 7.96 -6.99
N ASN A 115 -15.01 8.23 -6.44
CA ASN A 115 -15.35 7.85 -5.07
C ASN A 115 -15.57 6.34 -4.97
N LEU A 116 -14.48 5.56 -4.98
CA LEU A 116 -14.47 4.11 -4.79
C LEU A 116 -14.41 3.75 -3.29
N TRP A 117 -14.70 2.48 -2.98
CA TRP A 117 -14.19 1.88 -1.75
C TRP A 117 -12.67 1.73 -1.86
N GLU A 118 -11.93 1.98 -0.76
CA GLU A 118 -10.45 1.86 -0.81
C GLU A 118 -9.99 0.44 -1.15
N GLY A 119 -10.73 -0.57 -0.72
CA GLY A 119 -10.45 -1.96 -1.11
C GLY A 119 -10.68 -2.27 -2.57
N ASP A 120 -11.56 -1.53 -3.25
CA ASP A 120 -11.79 -1.73 -4.69
C ASP A 120 -10.55 -1.36 -5.51
N LYS A 121 -9.77 -0.39 -5.05
CA LYS A 121 -8.50 -0.02 -5.67
C LYS A 121 -7.50 -1.19 -5.67
N ILE A 122 -7.57 -2.07 -4.68
CA ILE A 122 -6.71 -3.27 -4.61
C ILE A 122 -7.04 -4.20 -5.78
N PHE A 123 -8.30 -4.56 -5.96
CA PHE A 123 -8.64 -5.46 -7.05
C PHE A 123 -8.51 -4.77 -8.43
N PHE A 124 -8.70 -3.45 -8.58
CA PHE A 124 -8.36 -2.76 -9.83
C PHE A 124 -6.88 -2.92 -10.19
N LEU A 125 -5.96 -2.82 -9.23
CA LEU A 125 -4.55 -3.13 -9.47
C LEU A 125 -4.34 -4.59 -9.90
N LEU A 126 -5.03 -5.53 -9.27
CA LEU A 126 -4.96 -6.95 -9.64
C LEU A 126 -5.52 -7.20 -11.05
N LEU A 127 -6.62 -6.54 -11.41
CA LEU A 127 -7.20 -6.60 -12.75
C LEU A 127 -6.26 -6.00 -13.81
N MET A 128 -5.69 -4.83 -13.53
CA MET A 128 -4.72 -4.16 -14.41
C MET A 128 -3.46 -5.02 -14.62
N ARG A 129 -3.03 -5.75 -13.59
CA ARG A 129 -1.91 -6.70 -13.65
C ARG A 129 -2.30 -8.04 -14.28
N ASN A 130 -3.55 -8.17 -14.71
CA ASN A 130 -4.12 -9.39 -15.28
C ASN A 130 -3.89 -10.65 -14.42
N VAL A 131 -3.96 -10.50 -13.07
CA VAL A 131 -3.87 -11.63 -12.14
C VAL A 131 -5.01 -12.62 -12.48
N PRO A 132 -4.74 -13.93 -12.70
CA PRO A 132 -5.74 -14.83 -13.28
C PRO A 132 -6.94 -15.09 -12.37
N PHE A 133 -6.72 -15.46 -11.13
CA PHE A 133 -7.74 -15.70 -10.11
C PHE A 133 -7.19 -15.37 -8.73
N PHE A 134 -8.02 -14.74 -7.88
CA PHE A 134 -7.62 -14.41 -6.52
C PHE A 134 -8.79 -14.47 -5.54
N SER A 135 -8.46 -14.64 -4.27
CA SER A 135 -9.37 -14.43 -3.14
C SER A 135 -8.89 -13.20 -2.37
N LEU A 136 -9.74 -12.17 -2.32
CA LEU A 136 -9.45 -10.91 -1.63
C LEU A 136 -10.46 -10.72 -0.51
N LYS A 137 -9.98 -10.59 0.75
CA LYS A 137 -10.82 -10.25 1.90
C LYS A 137 -10.56 -8.81 2.29
N LEU A 138 -11.64 -8.03 2.43
CA LEU A 138 -11.65 -6.63 2.81
C LEU A 138 -12.53 -6.45 4.04
N VAL A 139 -12.01 -5.84 5.09
CA VAL A 139 -12.74 -5.58 6.33
C VAL A 139 -12.80 -4.08 6.56
N TYR A 140 -14.01 -3.58 6.77
CA TYR A 140 -14.27 -2.17 7.02
C TYR A 140 -14.82 -1.96 8.43
N ASP A 141 -14.49 -0.83 9.04
CA ASP A 141 -15.08 -0.41 10.31
C ASP A 141 -16.48 0.20 10.13
N GLY A 142 -17.14 0.58 11.25
CA GLY A 142 -18.45 1.21 11.23
C GLY A 142 -18.51 2.61 10.59
N HIS A 143 -17.37 3.16 10.20
CA HIS A 143 -17.23 4.43 9.47
C HIS A 143 -16.87 4.24 8.00
N GLY A 144 -16.82 3.00 7.51
CA GLY A 144 -16.46 2.67 6.13
C GLY A 144 -14.97 2.80 5.81
N ARG A 145 -14.09 2.81 6.82
CA ARG A 145 -12.64 2.80 6.61
C ARG A 145 -12.14 1.36 6.50
N LEU A 146 -11.26 1.11 5.55
CA LEU A 146 -10.59 -0.18 5.40
C LEU A 146 -9.68 -0.43 6.61
N VAL A 147 -9.91 -1.50 7.37
CA VAL A 147 -9.11 -1.82 8.57
C VAL A 147 -8.31 -3.11 8.45
N SER A 148 -8.64 -3.95 7.46
CA SER A 148 -7.85 -5.15 7.16
C SER A 148 -8.07 -5.56 5.72
N ALA A 149 -7.02 -6.03 5.07
CA ALA A 149 -7.05 -6.66 3.75
C ALA A 149 -6.19 -7.92 3.75
N ALA A 150 -6.64 -8.94 3.01
CA ALA A 150 -5.86 -10.17 2.83
C ALA A 150 -6.04 -10.71 1.41
N LEU A 151 -4.94 -10.99 0.72
CA LEU A 151 -4.91 -11.55 -0.62
C LEU A 151 -4.46 -13.03 -0.55
N ASN A 152 -5.30 -13.94 -1.06
CA ASN A 152 -5.04 -15.38 -1.03
C ASN A 152 -4.65 -15.89 0.37
N GLY A 153 -5.32 -15.36 1.41
CA GLY A 153 -5.09 -15.71 2.81
C GLY A 153 -3.88 -15.05 3.48
N LYS A 154 -3.10 -14.24 2.77
CA LYS A 154 -1.98 -13.48 3.34
C LYS A 154 -2.42 -12.05 3.63
N ALA A 155 -2.11 -11.57 4.84
CA ALA A 155 -2.36 -10.19 5.23
C ALA A 155 -1.61 -9.22 4.29
N MET A 156 -2.23 -8.06 4.04
CA MET A 156 -1.66 -6.96 3.25
C MET A 156 -1.33 -5.79 4.19
N GLU A 157 -0.27 -5.07 3.90
CA GLU A 157 0.12 -3.87 4.64
C GLU A 157 -0.84 -2.72 4.31
N LEU A 158 -1.30 -2.01 5.33
CA LEU A 158 -2.22 -0.88 5.22
C LEU A 158 -1.60 0.35 5.86
N PHE A 159 -1.53 1.44 5.11
CA PHE A 159 -0.97 2.73 5.54
C PHE A 159 -2.07 3.73 5.85
N GLU A 160 -1.88 4.53 6.88
CA GLU A 160 -2.68 5.74 7.09
C GLU A 160 -2.13 6.85 6.18
N ILE A 161 -2.98 7.36 5.29
CA ILE A 161 -2.58 8.37 4.30
C ILE A 161 -2.61 9.77 4.95
N LEU A 162 -1.59 10.55 4.66
CA LEU A 162 -1.48 11.94 5.11
C LEU A 162 -1.95 12.92 4.03
N ASN A 163 -2.45 14.06 4.49
CA ASN A 163 -2.62 15.26 3.69
C ASN A 163 -1.26 15.92 3.40
N GLU A 164 -1.23 16.89 2.49
CA GLU A 164 0.00 17.65 2.17
C GLU A 164 0.60 18.38 3.38
N ASP A 165 -0.26 18.80 4.33
CA ASP A 165 0.15 19.44 5.59
C ASP A 165 0.63 18.45 6.66
N LYS A 166 0.76 17.17 6.33
CA LYS A 166 1.19 16.05 7.20
C LYS A 166 0.17 15.66 8.27
N THR A 167 -1.05 16.16 8.21
CA THR A 167 -2.15 15.69 9.06
C THR A 167 -2.75 14.41 8.48
N LYS A 168 -3.33 13.57 9.33
CA LYS A 168 -4.00 12.33 8.91
C LYS A 168 -5.24 12.65 8.08
N SER A 169 -5.34 12.05 6.90
CA SER A 169 -6.51 12.22 6.01
C SER A 169 -7.73 11.41 6.44
N GLY A 170 -7.54 10.42 7.30
CA GLY A 170 -8.55 9.41 7.65
C GLY A 170 -8.72 8.30 6.61
N ILE A 171 -7.96 8.32 5.52
CA ILE A 171 -7.93 7.27 4.50
C ILE A 171 -6.90 6.22 4.90
N ILE A 172 -7.30 4.95 4.88
CA ILE A 172 -6.40 3.82 5.05
C ILE A 172 -6.29 3.10 3.69
N ARG A 173 -5.07 2.92 3.21
CA ARG A 173 -4.79 2.43 1.86
C ARG A 173 -3.77 1.30 1.89
N GLU A 174 -3.97 0.32 1.01
CA GLU A 174 -3.02 -0.78 0.85
C GLU A 174 -1.71 -0.28 0.19
N ARG A 175 -0.59 -0.84 0.62
CA ARG A 175 0.78 -0.45 0.23
C ARG A 175 0.98 -0.26 -1.28
N ASN A 176 0.61 -1.28 -2.09
CA ASN A 176 0.82 -1.19 -3.54
C ASN A 176 -0.06 -0.10 -4.18
N VAL A 177 -1.26 0.12 -3.65
CA VAL A 177 -2.14 1.20 -4.08
C VAL A 177 -1.57 2.55 -3.65
N ALA A 178 -1.01 2.65 -2.45
CA ALA A 178 -0.39 3.88 -1.96
C ALA A 178 0.78 4.31 -2.85
N HIS A 179 1.69 3.40 -3.17
CA HIS A 179 2.82 3.68 -4.07
C HIS A 179 2.39 3.89 -5.53
N PHE A 180 1.36 3.18 -6.01
CA PHE A 180 0.84 3.42 -7.36
C PHE A 180 0.25 4.82 -7.52
N LEU A 181 -0.42 5.34 -6.48
CA LEU A 181 -1.06 6.66 -6.50
C LEU A 181 -0.16 7.80 -5.98
N GLY A 182 1.04 7.50 -5.50
CA GLY A 182 1.94 8.47 -4.87
C GLY A 182 1.34 9.08 -3.60
N SER A 183 0.67 8.26 -2.78
CA SER A 183 0.02 8.71 -1.55
C SER A 183 1.04 8.94 -0.46
N LEU A 184 0.99 10.11 0.17
CA LEU A 184 1.86 10.44 1.29
C LEU A 184 1.51 9.57 2.51
N HIS A 185 2.49 8.87 3.05
CA HIS A 185 2.33 7.98 4.20
C HIS A 185 3.53 8.08 5.15
N GLU A 186 3.42 7.48 6.33
CA GLU A 186 4.45 7.56 7.36
C GLU A 186 5.38 6.35 7.32
N THR A 187 6.67 6.64 7.59
CA THR A 187 7.73 5.63 7.76
C THR A 187 8.57 5.94 8.99
N VAL A 188 9.40 4.99 9.41
CA VAL A 188 10.37 5.15 10.49
C VAL A 188 11.75 4.82 10.01
N HIS A 189 12.69 5.68 10.32
CA HIS A 189 14.10 5.55 9.96
C HIS A 189 14.94 5.48 11.24
N MET A 190 15.66 4.38 11.42
CA MET A 190 16.51 4.17 12.59
C MET A 190 17.98 4.19 12.18
N TRP A 191 18.72 5.12 12.76
CA TRP A 191 20.17 5.23 12.61
C TRP A 191 20.89 4.66 13.82
N ILE A 192 21.89 3.84 13.61
CA ILE A 192 22.78 3.31 14.64
C ILE A 192 24.13 3.97 14.46
N VAL A 193 24.58 4.67 15.52
CA VAL A 193 25.83 5.42 15.49
C VAL A 193 26.73 4.97 16.65
N ARG A 194 28.05 5.00 16.43
CA ARG A 194 29.03 4.72 17.50
C ARG A 194 30.19 5.69 17.46
N ARG A 195 30.77 5.98 18.62
CA ARG A 195 32.01 6.72 18.75
C ARG A 195 33.20 5.76 18.88
N MET A 196 34.22 5.99 18.08
CA MET A 196 35.46 5.24 18.11
C MET A 196 36.45 5.84 19.16
N PRO A 197 37.41 5.03 19.65
CA PRO A 197 38.40 5.52 20.65
C PRO A 197 39.25 6.70 20.17
N ASP A 198 39.40 6.85 18.84
CA ASP A 198 40.13 7.96 18.22
C ASP A 198 39.29 9.23 18.02
N GLY A 199 38.04 9.20 18.48
CA GLY A 199 37.09 10.31 18.40
C GLY A 199 36.29 10.40 17.13
N ARG A 200 36.54 9.53 16.13
CA ARG A 200 35.69 9.43 14.94
C ARG A 200 34.32 8.85 15.29
N CYS A 201 33.32 9.16 14.47
CA CYS A 201 31.99 8.56 14.58
C CYS A 201 31.71 7.72 13.35
N GLU A 202 31.13 6.55 13.56
CA GLU A 202 30.72 5.65 12.52
C GLU A 202 29.20 5.46 12.56
N VAL A 203 28.62 5.24 11.36
CA VAL A 203 27.22 4.88 11.16
C VAL A 203 27.14 3.45 10.65
N LEU A 204 26.15 2.71 11.09
CA LEU A 204 25.83 1.39 10.55
C LEU A 204 24.96 1.59 9.32
N LEU A 205 25.39 1.08 8.18
CA LEU A 205 24.61 1.05 6.94
C LEU A 205 24.16 -0.36 6.66
N GLN A 206 22.93 -0.54 6.18
CA GLN A 206 22.49 -1.79 5.59
C GLN A 206 22.76 -1.80 4.08
N LYS A 207 23.00 -2.96 3.51
CA LYS A 207 22.94 -3.21 2.08
C LYS A 207 21.62 -3.91 1.79
N ARG A 208 20.76 -3.28 1.00
CA ARG A 208 19.45 -3.80 0.64
C ARG A 208 19.57 -5.13 -0.11
N SER A 209 18.67 -6.06 0.17
CA SER A 209 18.61 -7.33 -0.55
C SER A 209 18.39 -7.10 -2.05
N ALA A 210 18.97 -7.98 -2.87
CA ALA A 210 18.72 -8.01 -4.30
C ALA A 210 17.27 -8.40 -4.65
N GLU A 211 16.51 -8.92 -3.69
CA GLU A 211 15.11 -9.32 -3.84
C GLU A 211 14.12 -8.17 -3.57
N LYS A 212 14.62 -7.01 -3.11
CA LYS A 212 13.76 -5.82 -2.87
C LYS A 212 13.16 -5.28 -4.17
N ASP A 213 11.90 -4.87 -4.10
CA ASP A 213 11.18 -4.27 -5.23
C ASP A 213 11.76 -2.90 -5.63
N SER A 214 12.32 -2.13 -4.66
CA SER A 214 12.92 -0.82 -4.89
C SER A 214 14.38 -0.78 -4.44
N ASN A 215 15.24 -0.08 -5.20
CA ASN A 215 16.66 0.14 -4.90
C ASN A 215 17.43 -1.13 -4.46
N PRO A 216 17.33 -2.27 -5.17
CA PRO A 216 18.03 -3.50 -4.78
C PRO A 216 19.53 -3.30 -4.79
N GLY A 217 20.23 -3.79 -3.75
CA GLY A 217 21.68 -3.76 -3.64
C GLY A 217 22.31 -2.42 -3.25
N CYS A 218 21.52 -1.34 -3.12
CA CYS A 218 21.99 -0.05 -2.64
C CYS A 218 22.30 -0.08 -1.14
N TYR A 219 23.23 0.76 -0.70
CA TYR A 219 23.37 1.06 0.73
C TYR A 219 22.25 1.99 1.21
N ASP A 220 21.77 1.72 2.41
CA ASP A 220 20.69 2.44 3.04
C ASP A 220 20.99 2.71 4.52
N ILE A 221 20.12 3.41 5.21
CA ILE A 221 20.17 3.67 6.64
C ILE A 221 20.24 2.36 7.43
N SER A 222 20.40 2.41 8.77
CA SER A 222 20.62 1.18 9.56
C SER A 222 19.41 0.24 9.51
N SER A 223 18.20 0.77 9.65
CA SER A 223 16.93 0.06 9.53
C SER A 223 15.83 1.05 9.18
N ALA A 224 14.86 0.67 8.36
CA ALA A 224 13.74 1.49 7.93
C ALA A 224 12.52 0.65 7.63
N GLY A 225 11.34 1.19 7.93
CA GLY A 225 10.10 0.50 7.58
C GLY A 225 8.88 1.40 7.59
N HIS A 226 7.79 0.86 7.07
CA HIS A 226 6.52 1.56 7.00
C HIS A 226 5.79 1.50 8.34
N MET A 227 4.97 2.51 8.60
CA MET A 227 4.04 2.48 9.71
C MET A 227 2.73 1.84 9.28
N ASP A 228 2.32 0.80 10.00
CA ASP A 228 0.98 0.25 9.82
C ASP A 228 -0.10 1.24 10.29
N ALA A 229 -1.28 1.17 9.68
CA ALA A 229 -2.39 2.03 10.06
C ALA A 229 -2.75 1.88 11.56
N GLY A 230 -2.70 2.98 12.28
CA GLY A 230 -2.93 3.02 13.73
C GLY A 230 -1.69 2.85 14.59
N ASP A 231 -0.53 2.63 14.00
CA ASP A 231 0.74 2.52 14.72
C ASP A 231 1.22 3.90 15.22
N THR A 232 2.15 3.88 16.16
CA THR A 232 2.90 5.08 16.58
C THR A 232 4.33 4.98 16.05
N PRO A 233 5.02 6.11 15.77
CA PRO A 233 6.38 6.07 15.24
C PRO A 233 7.34 5.25 16.09
N ILE A 234 7.22 5.31 17.42
CA ILE A 234 8.11 4.56 18.32
C ILE A 234 7.82 3.06 18.29
N ASN A 235 6.55 2.65 18.19
CA ASN A 235 6.18 1.22 18.10
C ASN A 235 6.65 0.63 16.76
N ALA A 236 6.46 1.36 15.66
CA ALA A 236 6.97 0.97 14.35
C ALA A 236 8.50 0.84 14.37
N ALA A 237 9.24 1.79 14.96
CA ALA A 237 10.70 1.72 15.09
C ALA A 237 11.18 0.49 15.88
N ILE A 238 10.49 0.15 16.98
CA ILE A 238 10.80 -1.05 17.80
C ILE A 238 10.53 -2.33 16.98
N ARG A 239 9.43 -2.39 16.27
CA ARG A 239 9.07 -3.55 15.43
C ARG A 239 10.08 -3.74 14.31
N GLU A 240 10.35 -2.71 13.53
CA GLU A 240 11.22 -2.77 12.35
C GLU A 240 12.67 -3.13 12.70
N ILE A 241 13.25 -2.50 13.75
CA ILE A 241 14.63 -2.83 14.16
C ILE A 241 14.73 -4.27 14.71
N GLY A 242 13.63 -4.78 15.29
CA GLY A 242 13.52 -6.16 15.73
C GLY A 242 13.43 -7.15 14.57
N GLU A 243 12.60 -6.86 13.58
CA GLU A 243 12.37 -7.71 12.40
C GLU A 243 13.59 -7.73 11.46
N GLU A 244 14.15 -6.56 11.15
CA GLU A 244 15.24 -6.41 10.20
C GLU A 244 16.62 -6.80 10.74
N LEU A 245 16.92 -6.42 12.01
CA LEU A 245 18.25 -6.58 12.62
C LEU A 245 18.28 -7.56 13.81
N GLY A 246 17.13 -8.05 14.28
CA GLY A 246 17.05 -8.93 15.44
C GLY A 246 17.34 -8.25 16.76
N ILE A 247 17.20 -6.92 16.84
CA ILE A 247 17.50 -6.13 18.04
C ILE A 247 16.26 -6.04 18.92
N GLU A 248 16.34 -6.52 20.15
CA GLU A 248 15.33 -6.28 21.18
C GLU A 248 15.50 -4.87 21.77
N ALA A 249 14.53 -3.99 21.53
CA ALA A 249 14.57 -2.59 21.93
C ALA A 249 13.33 -2.17 22.73
N GLY A 250 13.50 -1.18 23.61
CA GLY A 250 12.41 -0.46 24.25
C GLY A 250 12.34 1.00 23.81
N PRO A 251 11.25 1.73 24.10
CA PRO A 251 11.10 3.13 23.69
C PRO A 251 12.23 4.04 24.16
N GLU A 252 12.82 3.74 25.35
CA GLU A 252 13.93 4.48 25.96
C GLU A 252 15.24 4.35 25.20
N ASP A 253 15.34 3.39 24.29
CA ASP A 253 16.56 3.13 23.51
C ASP A 253 16.68 4.03 22.29
N PHE A 254 15.64 4.80 21.98
CA PHE A 254 15.57 5.68 20.82
C PHE A 254 15.59 7.17 21.22
N VAL A 255 16.20 7.98 20.39
CA VAL A 255 16.09 9.43 20.43
C VAL A 255 15.49 9.89 19.10
N TYR A 256 14.31 10.50 19.16
CA TYR A 256 13.73 11.18 18.02
C TYR A 256 14.53 12.44 17.67
N ILE A 257 15.00 12.56 16.44
CA ILE A 257 15.82 13.70 15.99
C ILE A 257 15.12 14.60 14.98
N GLY A 258 13.92 14.22 14.53
CA GLY A 258 13.11 15.00 13.60
C GLY A 258 12.40 14.14 12.58
N ALA A 259 11.81 14.78 11.60
CA ALA A 259 11.17 14.10 10.47
C ALA A 259 11.75 14.60 9.15
N HIS A 260 11.77 13.73 8.17
CA HIS A 260 12.23 13.96 6.81
C HIS A 260 11.10 13.72 5.81
N TYR A 261 11.04 14.51 4.74
CA TYR A 261 10.16 14.24 3.61
C TYR A 261 10.97 13.66 2.45
N GLY A 262 10.72 12.40 2.13
CA GLY A 262 11.25 11.71 0.98
C GLY A 262 10.27 11.68 -0.18
N SER A 263 10.77 11.84 -1.39
CA SER A 263 9.98 11.61 -2.61
C SER A 263 10.84 11.00 -3.71
N PHE A 264 10.30 9.96 -4.32
CA PHE A 264 11.00 9.20 -5.35
C PHE A 264 9.98 8.71 -6.39
N ASP A 265 10.30 8.87 -7.66
CA ASP A 265 9.50 8.37 -8.78
C ASP A 265 10.37 7.49 -9.65
N ASP A 266 9.94 6.25 -9.88
CA ASP A 266 10.61 5.31 -10.75
C ASP A 266 9.61 4.30 -11.35
N GLU A 267 10.12 3.36 -12.11
CA GLU A 267 9.39 2.24 -12.64
C GLU A 267 10.09 0.93 -12.24
N PHE A 268 9.42 0.11 -11.45
CA PHE A 268 9.93 -1.21 -11.07
C PHE A 268 9.10 -2.32 -11.71
N HIS A 269 9.78 -3.26 -12.39
CA HIS A 269 9.13 -4.37 -13.09
C HIS A 269 8.06 -3.94 -14.11
N GLY A 270 8.30 -2.81 -14.82
CA GLY A 270 7.37 -2.24 -15.80
C GLY A 270 6.13 -1.58 -15.15
N ARG A 271 6.25 -1.07 -13.92
CA ARG A 271 5.14 -0.46 -13.17
C ARG A 271 5.56 0.84 -12.54
N PRO A 272 4.71 1.87 -12.60
CA PRO A 272 4.95 3.12 -11.88
C PRO A 272 5.06 2.87 -10.37
N PHE A 273 6.04 3.49 -9.77
CA PHE A 273 6.27 3.50 -8.34
C PHE A 273 6.52 4.95 -7.91
N HIS A 274 5.60 5.47 -7.12
CA HIS A 274 5.64 6.84 -6.61
C HIS A 274 5.74 6.78 -5.11
N ASP A 275 6.92 6.97 -4.59
CA ASP A 275 7.14 7.02 -3.16
C ASP A 275 7.01 8.44 -2.62
N ARG A 276 6.26 8.59 -1.54
CA ARG A 276 6.01 9.86 -0.86
C ARG A 276 5.94 9.57 0.62
N GLU A 277 7.03 9.79 1.32
CA GLU A 277 7.20 9.41 2.70
C GLU A 277 7.37 10.61 3.63
N TRP A 278 6.76 10.53 4.79
CA TRP A 278 7.06 11.34 5.95
C TRP A 278 7.73 10.46 6.99
N SER A 279 9.06 10.48 7.00
CA SER A 279 9.89 9.56 7.77
C SER A 279 10.22 10.14 9.14
N HIS A 280 9.83 9.43 10.20
CA HIS A 280 10.22 9.76 11.57
C HIS A 280 11.62 9.23 11.85
N VAL A 281 12.59 10.12 12.06
CA VAL A 281 14.01 9.77 12.16
C VAL A 281 14.43 9.61 13.61
N PHE A 282 15.01 8.44 13.93
CA PHE A 282 15.47 8.07 15.28
C PHE A 282 16.94 7.68 15.27
N ILE A 283 17.60 7.94 16.41
CA ILE A 283 18.91 7.36 16.74
C ILE A 283 18.69 6.25 17.77
N TYR A 284 19.15 5.05 17.47
CA TYR A 284 19.23 3.95 18.43
C TYR A 284 20.50 4.09 19.29
N ARG A 285 20.36 4.07 20.62
CA ARG A 285 21.41 4.50 21.57
C ARG A 285 22.27 3.40 22.13
N LYS A 286 21.81 2.16 22.13
CA LYS A 286 22.59 1.06 22.71
C LYS A 286 23.74 0.65 21.77
N PRO A 287 24.87 0.17 22.34
CA PRO A 287 25.95 -0.39 21.56
C PRO A 287 25.48 -1.60 20.74
N VAL A 288 25.88 -1.65 19.48
CA VAL A 288 25.58 -2.75 18.56
C VAL A 288 26.89 -3.35 18.05
N ARG A 289 26.97 -4.69 18.04
CA ARG A 289 28.05 -5.44 17.40
C ARG A 289 27.47 -6.21 16.22
N GLU A 290 28.17 -6.22 15.09
CA GLU A 290 27.70 -6.89 13.86
C GLU A 290 27.42 -8.38 14.06
N GLU A 291 28.25 -9.04 14.89
CA GLU A 291 28.13 -10.47 15.21
C GLU A 291 26.88 -10.85 16.00
N ASP A 292 26.23 -9.88 16.64
CA ASP A 292 25.00 -10.08 17.43
C ASP A 292 23.73 -9.88 16.57
N LEU A 293 23.85 -9.36 15.35
CA LEU A 293 22.72 -9.05 14.49
C LEU A 293 22.14 -10.29 13.79
N ILE A 294 20.83 -10.37 13.76
CA ILE A 294 20.07 -11.40 13.03
C ILE A 294 19.36 -10.71 11.86
N LEU A 295 20.01 -10.71 10.70
CA LEU A 295 19.50 -10.01 9.52
C LEU A 295 18.34 -10.76 8.86
N GLN A 296 17.23 -10.06 8.61
CA GLN A 296 16.15 -10.54 7.75
C GLN A 296 16.62 -10.53 6.29
N LYS A 297 17.01 -11.70 5.77
CA LYS A 297 17.68 -11.83 4.47
C LYS A 297 16.85 -11.42 3.27
N SER A 298 15.52 -11.45 3.35
CA SER A 298 14.64 -10.90 2.33
C SER A 298 14.75 -9.37 2.20
N GLU A 299 15.13 -8.68 3.28
CA GLU A 299 15.24 -7.24 3.35
C GLU A 299 16.69 -6.75 3.27
N ILE A 300 17.60 -7.37 4.03
CA ILE A 300 18.98 -6.94 4.23
C ILE A 300 19.98 -8.03 3.81
N GLU A 301 20.81 -7.74 2.82
CA GLU A 301 21.90 -8.63 2.39
C GLU A 301 23.02 -8.68 3.44
N SER A 302 23.46 -7.48 3.89
CA SER A 302 24.56 -7.32 4.84
C SER A 302 24.49 -5.96 5.53
N VAL A 303 25.27 -5.79 6.60
CA VAL A 303 25.47 -4.50 7.26
C VAL A 303 26.94 -4.12 7.23
N ARG A 304 27.23 -2.82 7.42
CA ARG A 304 28.59 -2.30 7.40
C ARG A 304 28.71 -1.02 8.19
N TRP A 305 29.72 -0.95 9.05
CA TRP A 305 30.12 0.30 9.66
C TRP A 305 30.91 1.16 8.69
N MET A 306 30.63 2.46 8.64
CA MET A 306 31.36 3.43 7.85
C MET A 306 31.56 4.71 8.64
N ASP A 307 32.78 5.31 8.56
CA ASP A 307 33.03 6.63 9.14
C ASP A 307 32.02 7.65 8.58
N TYR A 308 31.41 8.45 9.47
CA TYR A 308 30.38 9.42 9.08
C TYR A 308 30.88 10.40 8.02
N GLY A 309 32.10 10.93 8.21
CA GLY A 309 32.68 11.89 7.26
C GLY A 309 33.04 11.25 5.91
N GLU A 310 33.49 9.98 5.92
CA GLU A 310 33.69 9.23 4.66
C GLU A 310 32.35 8.97 3.96
N CYS A 311 31.35 8.50 4.70
CA CYS A 311 30.04 8.22 4.16
C CYS A 311 29.46 9.48 3.50
N ARG A 312 29.46 10.61 4.21
CA ARG A 312 29.01 11.88 3.69
C ARG A 312 29.68 12.28 2.37
N ARG A 313 31.02 12.24 2.33
CA ARG A 313 31.76 12.56 1.09
C ARG A 313 31.40 11.62 -0.06
N ARG A 314 31.16 10.33 0.24
CA ARG A 314 30.82 9.36 -0.81
C ARG A 314 29.39 9.51 -1.31
N ILE A 315 28.46 9.96 -0.47
CA ILE A 315 27.10 10.37 -0.88
C ILE A 315 27.19 11.61 -1.77
N GLU A 316 27.85 12.67 -1.31
CA GLU A 316 27.97 13.96 -2.01
C GLU A 316 28.62 13.84 -3.39
N ASN A 317 29.60 12.97 -3.56
CA ASN A 317 30.31 12.79 -4.83
C ASN A 317 29.80 11.59 -5.66
N GLY A 318 28.71 10.93 -5.23
CA GLY A 318 28.06 9.84 -5.97
C GLY A 318 28.92 8.55 -6.06
N THR A 319 29.88 8.34 -5.15
CA THR A 319 30.73 7.14 -5.13
C THR A 319 30.23 6.03 -4.19
N LEU A 320 29.12 6.26 -3.49
CA LEU A 320 28.37 5.26 -2.77
C LEU A 320 27.04 5.06 -3.50
N GLU A 321 26.79 3.85 -3.97
CA GLU A 321 25.49 3.47 -4.51
C GLU A 321 24.51 3.37 -3.34
N THR A 322 23.63 4.37 -3.20
CA THR A 322 22.80 4.54 -2.00
C THR A 322 21.47 5.23 -2.33
N CYS A 323 20.46 4.93 -1.52
CA CYS A 323 19.17 5.64 -1.51
C CYS A 323 19.02 6.60 -0.31
N ILE A 324 20.09 6.86 0.45
CA ILE A 324 20.08 7.78 1.60
C ILE A 324 19.92 9.22 1.11
N TYR A 325 18.96 9.94 1.67
CA TYR A 325 18.80 11.38 1.45
C TYR A 325 19.84 12.19 2.22
N SER A 326 20.50 13.14 1.55
CA SER A 326 21.61 13.90 2.14
C SER A 326 21.17 14.83 3.27
N ASP A 327 19.98 15.39 3.21
CA ASP A 327 19.42 16.26 4.24
C ASP A 327 19.03 15.47 5.51
N GLU A 328 18.51 14.25 5.37
CA GLU A 328 18.32 13.35 6.51
C GLU A 328 19.67 12.97 7.13
N PHE A 329 20.67 12.65 6.31
CA PHE A 329 22.00 12.32 6.80
C PHE A 329 22.66 13.50 7.55
N ASP A 330 22.34 14.74 7.15
CA ASP A 330 22.77 15.95 7.88
C ASP A 330 22.13 16.05 9.27
N MET A 331 20.87 15.59 9.46
CA MET A 331 20.25 15.52 10.80
C MET A 331 21.02 14.58 11.71
N VAL A 332 21.50 13.45 11.20
CA VAL A 332 22.36 12.50 11.95
C VAL A 332 23.67 13.18 12.34
N GLY A 333 24.30 13.93 11.44
CA GLY A 333 25.51 14.70 11.69
C GLY A 333 25.31 15.78 12.77
N ASP A 334 24.16 16.44 12.77
CA ASP A 334 23.80 17.41 13.81
C ASP A 334 23.66 16.74 15.18
N TYR A 335 23.05 15.57 15.24
CA TYR A 335 22.97 14.77 16.45
C TYR A 335 24.37 14.37 16.96
N ILE A 336 25.23 13.84 16.08
CA ILE A 336 26.61 13.44 16.42
C ILE A 336 27.36 14.62 17.01
N ARG A 337 27.36 15.79 16.37
CA ARG A 337 28.08 16.99 16.86
C ARG A 337 27.63 17.46 18.23
N ARG A 338 26.38 17.24 18.62
CA ARG A 338 25.80 17.72 19.89
C ARG A 338 25.88 16.72 21.03
N ASN A 339 25.95 15.42 20.73
CA ASN A 339 25.71 14.38 21.73
C ASN A 339 26.81 13.32 21.84
N ILE A 340 27.68 13.22 20.86
CA ILE A 340 28.74 12.23 20.77
C ILE A 340 30.10 12.91 20.66
#